data_110ba3d3c7d87894ae034e00bfb95e2d
#
_entry.id   110ba3d3c7d87894ae034e00bfb95e2d
#
_cell.length_a   1.000
_cell.length_b   1.000
_cell.length_c   1.000
_cell.angle_alpha   90.00
_cell.angle_beta   90.00
_cell.angle_gamma   90.00
#
_symmetry.space_group_name_H-M   'P 1'
#
loop_
_entity.id
_entity.type
_entity.pdbx_description
1 polymer ?
#
loop_
_entity_poly.entity_id
_entity_poly.type
_entity_poly.pdbx_seq_one_letter_code
_entity_poly.pdbx_strand_id
1 'polypeptide(L)'
;MKTMLINASMLAVLVSGINFVGAQETTTSMRDYLAPEKAARNVFEDPKGESSAFDGVKVSVGGDFALQFQAIDHSTNAPSLGVVTGTTTPNTLQVMGDDFNLPTANLDINAYLTKGIKMHLRTYLSARHHNEAWVKGGYIQVDDLDFIKEGFASNIMKYARVKVGMDEINYGDTHFRRTDNAEAINNPFVGNYIMDSFATEAFGEAYGFYKNFIGMVGVSNGKLNQTPVKGTNWNSPSVYAKVGYDKQITPDLRVRVTGSFIQTNGLFTGGNIYSSDRAGSRYYYVLLTQNDAMGESNQNTGRFNPGFKKVQAFQVNPFIKYQGLEFFGVYEYVTGNKAAGNTRRATDGNYTQLGAELLYRLGSKEQFYFGGRYNSVSGKDDDVSNEKKIDRFNVGAGWFMTKNILAKVEYVTQKYNDDAVWGATSALR
;
A
#
# COMPACT_ATOMS: atom_id res chain seq x y z
N MET A 1 13.32 -26.71 -18.38
CA MET A 1 12.67 -25.89 -17.36
C MET A 1 11.66 -25.00 -18.06
N LYS A 2 10.37 -25.25 -17.91
CA LYS A 2 9.33 -24.32 -18.39
C LYS A 2 9.02 -23.37 -17.24
N THR A 3 9.15 -22.11 -17.49
CA THR A 3 8.88 -21.06 -16.49
C THR A 3 7.42 -20.67 -16.60
N MET A 4 6.76 -20.52 -15.47
CA MET A 4 5.42 -19.98 -15.39
C MET A 4 5.44 -18.50 -15.73
N LEU A 5 4.69 -18.12 -16.73
CA LEU A 5 4.58 -16.74 -17.20
C LEU A 5 3.16 -16.24 -16.96
N ILE A 6 3.04 -15.11 -16.31
CA ILE A 6 1.80 -14.35 -16.27
C ILE A 6 2.02 -13.12 -17.12
N ASN A 7 1.22 -12.99 -18.16
CA ASN A 7 1.14 -11.79 -18.97
C ASN A 7 -0.20 -11.14 -18.68
N ALA A 8 -0.17 -9.92 -18.18
CA ALA A 8 -1.39 -9.15 -17.97
C ALA A 8 -1.27 -7.82 -18.73
N SER A 9 -2.19 -7.57 -19.61
CA SER A 9 -2.33 -6.28 -20.30
C SER A 9 -3.50 -5.52 -19.68
N MET A 10 -3.29 -4.28 -19.28
CA MET A 10 -4.30 -3.51 -18.58
C MET A 10 -4.47 -2.13 -19.18
N LEU A 11 -5.71 -1.74 -19.41
CA LEU A 11 -6.12 -0.36 -19.63
C LEU A 11 -6.96 0.08 -18.42
N ALA A 12 -6.43 0.99 -17.61
CA ALA A 12 -7.16 1.54 -16.49
C ALA A 12 -7.54 3.00 -16.77
N VAL A 13 -8.82 3.30 -16.71
CA VAL A 13 -9.32 4.69 -16.68
C VAL A 13 -9.69 4.98 -15.23
N LEU A 14 -8.97 5.91 -14.64
CA LEU A 14 -9.16 6.32 -13.26
C LEU A 14 -9.76 7.72 -13.23
N VAL A 15 -10.95 7.82 -12.67
CA VAL A 15 -11.57 9.10 -12.34
C VAL A 15 -11.44 9.27 -10.84
N SER A 16 -10.54 10.15 -10.40
CA SER A 16 -10.36 10.47 -8.99
C SER A 16 -10.96 11.83 -8.68
N GLY A 17 -11.77 11.86 -7.65
CA GLY A 17 -12.11 13.05 -6.90
C GLY A 17 -13.07 14.04 -7.54
N ILE A 18 -14.34 13.92 -7.21
CA ILE A 18 -15.23 15.09 -7.26
C ILE A 18 -15.08 15.79 -5.90
N ASN A 19 -14.25 16.83 -5.88
CA ASN A 19 -14.26 17.75 -4.76
C ASN A 19 -15.50 18.64 -4.88
N PHE A 20 -16.56 18.33 -4.17
CA PHE A 20 -17.60 19.29 -3.92
C PHE A 20 -17.10 20.32 -2.89
N VAL A 21 -16.34 21.27 -3.38
CA VAL A 21 -16.08 22.48 -2.59
C VAL A 21 -17.33 23.34 -2.72
N GLY A 22 -18.11 23.38 -1.67
CA GLY A 22 -19.07 24.49 -1.51
C GLY A 22 -18.29 25.80 -1.65
N ALA A 23 -18.66 26.63 -2.61
CA ALA A 23 -17.98 27.87 -2.89
C ALA A 23 -18.04 28.78 -1.66
N GLN A 24 -16.96 28.79 -0.91
CA GLN A 24 -16.65 29.84 0.02
C GLN A 24 -15.20 30.24 -0.25
N GLU A 25 -15.02 31.35 -0.93
CA GLU A 25 -13.73 31.99 -1.07
C GLU A 25 -13.22 32.35 0.32
N THR A 26 -12.34 31.52 0.85
CA THR A 26 -11.53 31.88 2.00
C THR A 26 -10.06 31.64 1.64
N THR A 27 -9.27 32.64 1.86
CA THR A 27 -7.82 32.72 1.67
C THR A 27 -7.03 31.78 2.58
N THR A 28 -7.67 30.86 3.27
CA THR A 28 -7.04 29.85 4.14
C THR A 28 -6.52 28.71 3.28
N SER A 29 -5.26 28.34 3.49
CA SER A 29 -4.64 27.22 2.80
C SER A 29 -5.46 25.96 3.01
N MET A 30 -5.93 25.34 1.95
CA MET A 30 -6.63 24.04 1.95
C MET A 30 -5.83 22.92 2.64
N ARG A 31 -4.53 23.14 2.89
CA ARG A 31 -3.64 22.21 3.59
C ARG A 31 -4.08 21.83 5.00
N ASP A 32 -4.86 22.63 5.67
CA ASP A 32 -5.14 22.43 7.09
C ASP A 32 -6.34 21.51 7.35
N TYR A 33 -7.16 21.23 6.35
CA TYR A 33 -8.35 20.41 6.49
C TYR A 33 -8.60 19.43 5.32
N LEU A 34 -7.75 19.46 4.32
CA LEU A 34 -7.70 18.38 3.35
C LEU A 34 -6.60 17.42 3.81
N ALA A 35 -6.81 16.13 3.64
CA ALA A 35 -5.68 15.24 3.45
C ALA A 35 -4.77 15.89 2.40
N PRO A 36 -3.44 15.83 2.54
CA PRO A 36 -2.55 16.44 1.58
C PRO A 36 -3.10 16.18 0.19
N GLU A 37 -3.15 17.19 -0.67
CA GLU A 37 -3.65 16.98 -2.03
C GLU A 37 -2.85 15.82 -2.61
N LYS A 38 -3.39 14.61 -2.54
CA LYS A 38 -2.79 13.41 -3.10
C LYS A 38 -2.68 13.51 -4.61
N ALA A 39 -3.34 14.51 -5.20
CA ALA A 39 -3.10 14.99 -6.55
C ALA A 39 -1.70 15.64 -6.73
N ALA A 40 -1.02 15.99 -5.64
CA ALA A 40 0.37 16.41 -5.71
C ALA A 40 1.25 15.15 -5.81
N ARG A 41 1.85 14.96 -6.97
CA ARG A 41 2.70 13.80 -7.26
C ARG A 41 3.90 13.77 -6.33
N ASN A 42 4.27 12.55 -5.89
CA ASN A 42 5.40 12.33 -4.99
C ASN A 42 5.24 13.02 -3.63
N VAL A 43 4.03 12.96 -3.10
CA VAL A 43 3.75 13.35 -1.72
C VAL A 43 4.07 12.15 -0.82
N PHE A 44 4.88 12.42 0.18
CA PHE A 44 5.21 11.52 1.27
C PHE A 44 4.55 12.03 2.56
N GLU A 45 5.27 12.08 3.66
CA GLU A 45 4.71 12.67 4.87
C GLU A 45 4.37 14.16 4.67
N ASP A 46 3.25 14.56 5.23
CA ASP A 46 2.83 15.97 5.27
C ASP A 46 3.92 16.81 5.94
N PRO A 47 4.45 17.84 5.30
CA PRO A 47 5.48 18.66 5.92
C PRO A 47 4.92 19.36 7.16
N LYS A 48 5.77 19.53 8.17
CA LYS A 48 5.44 20.35 9.32
C LYS A 48 5.45 21.84 8.92
N GLY A 49 4.30 22.49 9.04
CA GLY A 49 4.13 23.91 8.79
C GLY A 49 3.53 24.61 10.01
N GLU A 50 3.35 25.91 9.94
CA GLU A 50 2.57 26.66 10.92
C GLU A 50 1.10 26.27 10.78
N SER A 51 0.42 26.11 11.91
CA SER A 51 -1.00 25.87 11.92
C SER A 51 -1.73 27.13 11.46
N SER A 52 -2.69 26.98 10.56
CA SER A 52 -3.50 28.11 10.12
C SER A 52 -4.37 28.63 11.27
N ALA A 53 -4.73 29.91 11.18
CA ALA A 53 -5.69 30.48 12.11
C ALA A 53 -7.00 29.69 12.06
N PHE A 54 -7.56 29.41 13.21
CA PHE A 54 -8.83 28.72 13.33
C PHE A 54 -9.98 29.72 13.38
N ASP A 55 -10.87 29.65 12.42
CA ASP A 55 -12.06 30.49 12.27
C ASP A 55 -13.37 29.69 12.33
N GLY A 56 -13.29 28.43 12.80
CA GLY A 56 -14.38 27.50 12.94
C GLY A 56 -14.07 26.11 12.36
N VAL A 57 -14.90 25.14 12.72
CA VAL A 57 -14.77 23.78 12.17
C VAL A 57 -15.03 23.80 10.68
N LYS A 58 -14.09 23.27 9.91
CA LYS A 58 -14.20 23.12 8.44
C LYS A 58 -14.21 21.65 8.09
N VAL A 59 -15.17 21.24 7.28
CA VAL A 59 -15.31 19.86 6.82
C VAL A 59 -15.24 19.85 5.31
N SER A 60 -14.46 18.95 4.75
CA SER A 60 -14.45 18.65 3.32
C SER A 60 -14.76 17.17 3.09
N VAL A 61 -15.46 16.91 2.00
CA VAL A 61 -15.81 15.57 1.55
C VAL A 61 -15.19 15.38 0.18
N GLY A 62 -14.54 14.25 -0.02
CA GLY A 62 -13.91 13.88 -1.26
C GLY A 62 -13.95 12.38 -1.45
N GLY A 63 -13.20 11.87 -2.40
CA GLY A 63 -13.07 10.45 -2.62
C GLY A 63 -12.49 10.14 -3.99
N ASP A 64 -12.40 8.86 -4.27
CA ASP A 64 -11.84 8.32 -5.50
C ASP A 64 -12.79 7.32 -6.14
N PHE A 65 -12.71 7.19 -7.45
CA PHE A 65 -13.37 6.15 -8.22
C PHE A 65 -12.37 5.52 -9.19
N ALA A 66 -12.37 4.21 -9.29
CA ALA A 66 -11.50 3.48 -10.20
C ALA A 66 -12.27 2.42 -10.99
N LEU A 67 -12.09 2.42 -12.31
CA LEU A 67 -12.54 1.37 -13.22
C LEU A 67 -11.35 0.85 -13.99
N GLN A 68 -11.27 -0.47 -14.16
CA GLN A 68 -10.14 -1.14 -14.78
C GLN A 68 -10.60 -2.21 -15.76
N PHE A 69 -9.97 -2.22 -16.94
CA PHE A 69 -10.03 -3.32 -17.90
C PHE A 69 -8.79 -4.21 -17.71
N GLN A 70 -8.95 -5.52 -17.79
CA GLN A 70 -7.88 -6.49 -17.66
C GLN A 70 -7.97 -7.53 -18.76
N ALA A 71 -6.82 -7.80 -19.40
CA ALA A 71 -6.57 -8.98 -20.19
C ALA A 71 -5.42 -9.76 -19.52
N ILE A 72 -5.64 -11.02 -19.17
CA ILE A 72 -4.65 -11.83 -18.45
C ILE A 72 -4.47 -13.18 -19.16
N ASP A 73 -3.20 -13.53 -19.32
CA ASP A 73 -2.78 -14.87 -19.74
C ASP A 73 -1.87 -15.46 -18.68
N HIS A 74 -2.15 -16.68 -18.24
CA HIS A 74 -1.38 -17.36 -17.22
C HIS A 74 -1.17 -18.84 -17.54
N SER A 75 -0.04 -19.37 -17.13
CA SER A 75 0.33 -20.76 -17.36
C SER A 75 1.12 -21.32 -16.19
N THR A 76 1.14 -22.63 -16.08
CA THR A 76 1.94 -23.36 -15.08
C THR A 76 2.68 -24.54 -15.72
N ASN A 77 3.82 -24.91 -15.15
CA ASN A 77 4.54 -26.13 -15.51
C ASN A 77 4.16 -27.32 -14.62
N ALA A 78 3.24 -27.15 -13.68
CA ALA A 78 2.77 -28.24 -12.86
C ALA A 78 2.10 -29.31 -13.75
N PRO A 79 2.46 -30.59 -13.60
CA PRO A 79 1.88 -31.66 -14.41
C PRO A 79 0.41 -31.88 -14.09
N SER A 80 -0.02 -31.51 -12.90
CA SER A 80 -1.41 -31.56 -12.43
C SER A 80 -1.59 -30.61 -11.26
N LEU A 81 -2.75 -29.97 -11.20
CA LEU A 81 -3.23 -29.19 -10.04
C LEU A 81 -4.24 -29.97 -9.21
N GLY A 82 -4.25 -31.30 -9.33
CA GLY A 82 -5.23 -32.20 -8.72
C GLY A 82 -6.41 -32.47 -9.65
N VAL A 83 -7.59 -32.74 -9.10
CA VAL A 83 -8.83 -32.96 -9.83
C VAL A 83 -9.86 -31.90 -9.46
N VAL A 84 -10.77 -31.63 -10.39
CA VAL A 84 -11.91 -30.76 -10.12
C VAL A 84 -12.80 -31.42 -9.05
N THR A 85 -13.14 -30.66 -8.04
CA THR A 85 -13.89 -31.16 -6.86
C THR A 85 -15.18 -31.86 -7.28
N GLY A 86 -15.36 -33.10 -6.83
CA GLY A 86 -16.53 -33.94 -7.15
C GLY A 86 -16.49 -34.59 -8.54
N THR A 87 -15.37 -34.55 -9.24
CA THR A 87 -15.19 -35.12 -10.57
C THR A 87 -13.88 -35.92 -10.68
N THR A 88 -13.65 -36.54 -11.84
CA THR A 88 -12.35 -37.13 -12.23
C THR A 88 -11.56 -36.23 -13.19
N THR A 89 -12.08 -35.05 -13.52
CA THR A 89 -11.46 -34.12 -14.46
C THR A 89 -10.21 -33.50 -13.85
N PRO A 90 -9.08 -33.43 -14.58
CA PRO A 90 -7.89 -32.74 -14.10
C PRO A 90 -8.18 -31.28 -13.81
N ASN A 91 -7.76 -30.80 -12.63
CA ASN A 91 -7.82 -29.38 -12.28
C ASN A 91 -6.71 -28.64 -13.02
N THR A 92 -7.07 -27.58 -13.70
CA THR A 92 -6.17 -26.70 -14.46
C THR A 92 -6.39 -25.24 -14.08
N LEU A 93 -5.55 -24.36 -14.59
CA LEU A 93 -5.81 -22.93 -14.48
C LEU A 93 -7.11 -22.57 -15.22
N GLN A 94 -7.83 -21.63 -14.66
CA GLN A 94 -9.04 -21.09 -15.26
C GLN A 94 -8.69 -20.33 -16.53
N VAL A 95 -9.49 -20.51 -17.60
CA VAL A 95 -9.36 -19.68 -18.80
C VAL A 95 -9.95 -18.33 -18.51
N MET A 96 -9.15 -17.29 -18.66
CA MET A 96 -9.56 -15.91 -18.40
C MET A 96 -10.01 -15.23 -19.69
N GLY A 97 -11.04 -14.41 -19.60
CA GLY A 97 -11.48 -13.50 -20.66
C GLY A 97 -10.99 -12.09 -20.42
N ASP A 98 -11.05 -11.30 -21.46
CA ASP A 98 -10.71 -9.88 -21.43
C ASP A 98 -11.96 -9.08 -21.05
N ASP A 99 -11.94 -8.38 -19.91
CA ASP A 99 -13.13 -7.66 -19.44
C ASP A 99 -12.79 -6.59 -18.42
N PHE A 100 -13.81 -5.81 -18.06
CA PHE A 100 -13.75 -4.85 -16.98
C PHE A 100 -13.84 -5.55 -15.62
N ASN A 101 -12.96 -5.16 -14.72
CA ASN A 101 -13.05 -5.53 -13.31
C ASN A 101 -14.13 -4.71 -12.60
N LEU A 102 -14.55 -5.19 -11.43
CA LEU A 102 -15.50 -4.48 -10.62
C LEU A 102 -14.97 -3.08 -10.23
N PRO A 103 -15.82 -2.04 -10.32
CA PRO A 103 -15.44 -0.70 -9.92
C PRO A 103 -15.22 -0.63 -8.40
N THR A 104 -14.33 0.26 -8.01
CA THR A 104 -14.07 0.57 -6.60
C THR A 104 -14.17 2.07 -6.38
N ALA A 105 -14.57 2.47 -5.17
CA ALA A 105 -14.62 3.85 -4.75
C ALA A 105 -14.15 4.03 -3.31
N ASN A 106 -13.63 5.21 -2.98
CA ASN A 106 -13.38 5.65 -1.61
C ASN A 106 -14.27 6.86 -1.32
N LEU A 107 -14.71 7.00 -0.08
CA LEU A 107 -15.30 8.23 0.44
C LEU A 107 -14.44 8.72 1.58
N ASP A 108 -13.97 9.95 1.47
CA ASP A 108 -13.12 10.61 2.45
C ASP A 108 -13.84 11.79 3.09
N ILE A 109 -13.75 11.89 4.40
CA ILE A 109 -14.21 13.04 5.18
C ILE A 109 -13.00 13.58 5.96
N ASN A 110 -12.68 14.83 5.74
CA ASN A 110 -11.62 15.52 6.44
C ASN A 110 -12.19 16.69 7.22
N ALA A 111 -11.74 16.89 8.44
CA ALA A 111 -12.19 18.01 9.28
C ALA A 111 -11.02 18.69 9.95
N TYR A 112 -11.03 20.02 9.94
CA TYR A 112 -10.17 20.86 10.75
C TYR A 112 -10.96 21.24 12.01
N LEU A 113 -10.63 20.57 13.11
CA LEU A 113 -11.45 20.59 14.33
C LEU A 113 -11.16 21.79 15.24
N THR A 114 -9.90 22.15 15.33
CA THR A 114 -9.38 23.34 16.02
C THR A 114 -7.99 23.66 15.49
N LYS A 115 -7.37 24.76 15.92
CA LYS A 115 -6.01 25.12 15.52
C LYS A 115 -5.08 23.92 15.69
N GLY A 116 -4.42 23.49 14.58
CA GLY A 116 -3.46 22.40 14.56
C GLY A 116 -4.04 20.99 14.77
N ILE A 117 -5.36 20.80 14.83
CA ILE A 117 -5.97 19.48 14.97
C ILE A 117 -6.83 19.15 13.74
N LYS A 118 -6.48 18.08 13.07
CA LYS A 118 -7.19 17.52 11.92
C LYS A 118 -7.74 16.14 12.23
N MET A 119 -8.86 15.81 11.61
CA MET A 119 -9.42 14.47 11.56
C MET A 119 -9.52 14.01 10.11
N HIS A 120 -9.22 12.75 9.86
CA HIS A 120 -9.46 12.06 8.60
C HIS A 120 -10.29 10.81 8.85
N LEU A 121 -11.24 10.53 7.96
CA LEU A 121 -12.01 9.29 7.92
C LEU A 121 -12.10 8.84 6.47
N ARG A 122 -11.83 7.55 6.22
CA ARG A 122 -11.97 6.91 4.91
C ARG A 122 -12.90 5.72 4.98
N THR A 123 -13.80 5.62 4.03
CA THR A 123 -14.69 4.49 3.82
C THR A 123 -14.43 3.86 2.46
N TYR A 124 -14.25 2.55 2.42
CA TYR A 124 -14.20 1.80 1.17
C TYR A 124 -15.58 1.44 0.69
N LEU A 125 -15.80 1.60 -0.62
CA LEU A 125 -16.97 1.18 -1.34
C LEU A 125 -16.51 0.23 -2.45
N SER A 126 -17.09 -0.97 -2.50
CA SER A 126 -16.72 -1.94 -3.53
C SER A 126 -17.97 -2.68 -4.01
N ALA A 127 -18.11 -2.85 -5.30
CA ALA A 127 -19.19 -3.65 -5.89
C ALA A 127 -19.08 -5.14 -5.56
N ARG A 128 -17.96 -5.60 -5.03
CA ARG A 128 -17.74 -7.01 -4.68
C ARG A 128 -18.42 -7.45 -3.39
N HIS A 129 -18.64 -6.51 -2.46
CA HIS A 129 -19.14 -6.76 -1.12
C HIS A 129 -20.64 -6.47 -1.00
N HIS A 130 -21.45 -6.83 -1.98
CA HIS A 130 -22.91 -6.81 -1.85
C HIS A 130 -23.46 -5.56 -1.16
N ASN A 131 -23.06 -4.38 -1.56
CA ASN A 131 -23.49 -3.10 -0.99
C ASN A 131 -22.94 -2.78 0.42
N GLU A 132 -21.94 -3.47 0.89
CA GLU A 132 -21.31 -3.11 2.16
C GLU A 132 -20.35 -1.93 1.99
N ALA A 133 -20.45 -1.01 2.91
CA ALA A 133 -19.50 0.06 3.09
C ALA A 133 -18.60 -0.28 4.31
N TRP A 134 -17.29 -0.23 4.11
CA TRP A 134 -16.33 -0.55 5.15
C TRP A 134 -15.62 0.70 5.62
N VAL A 135 -15.56 0.92 6.92
CA VAL A 135 -14.61 1.88 7.47
C VAL A 135 -13.21 1.31 7.24
N LYS A 136 -12.47 1.93 6.34
CA LYS A 136 -11.08 1.58 6.09
C LYS A 136 -10.22 2.02 7.27
N GLY A 137 -10.41 3.27 7.68
CA GLY A 137 -9.65 3.86 8.76
C GLY A 137 -10.02 5.30 9.00
N GLY A 138 -9.33 5.89 9.96
CA GLY A 138 -9.41 7.28 10.30
C GLY A 138 -8.46 7.61 11.43
N TYR A 139 -8.03 8.86 11.49
CA TYR A 139 -7.09 9.32 12.51
C TYR A 139 -7.34 10.77 12.90
N ILE A 140 -6.81 11.12 14.05
CA ILE A 140 -6.63 12.50 14.50
C ILE A 140 -5.13 12.82 14.41
N GLN A 141 -4.81 13.93 13.78
CA GLN A 141 -3.46 14.49 13.72
C GLN A 141 -3.42 15.76 14.56
N VAL A 142 -2.43 15.86 15.43
CA VAL A 142 -2.20 16.96 16.35
C VAL A 142 -0.87 17.62 16.02
N ASP A 143 -0.93 18.83 15.54
CA ASP A 143 0.22 19.66 15.19
C ASP A 143 0.44 20.82 16.18
N ASP A 144 -0.51 21.06 17.08
CA ASP A 144 -0.52 22.14 18.06
C ASP A 144 -1.26 21.67 19.32
N LEU A 145 -0.88 22.18 20.47
CA LEU A 145 -1.49 21.89 21.77
C LEU A 145 -2.15 23.12 22.44
N ASP A 146 -2.41 24.17 21.67
CA ASP A 146 -3.04 25.38 22.15
C ASP A 146 -4.45 25.15 22.72
N PHE A 147 -5.10 24.04 22.33
CA PHE A 147 -6.39 23.64 22.89
C PHE A 147 -6.34 23.32 24.39
N ILE A 148 -5.15 22.98 24.93
CA ILE A 148 -4.94 22.82 26.39
C ILE A 148 -4.72 24.16 27.02
N LYS A 149 -3.85 24.98 26.46
CA LYS A 149 -3.51 26.32 26.85
C LYS A 149 -2.72 26.99 25.72
N GLU A 150 -3.03 28.24 25.42
CA GLU A 150 -2.31 29.03 24.42
C GLU A 150 -0.79 29.00 24.66
N GLY A 151 -0.03 28.67 23.63
CA GLY A 151 1.43 28.51 23.67
C GLY A 151 1.95 27.29 24.42
N PHE A 152 1.06 26.37 24.86
CA PHE A 152 1.47 25.17 25.57
C PHE A 152 2.36 24.29 24.67
N ALA A 153 3.56 24.00 25.17
CA ALA A 153 4.57 23.18 24.46
C ALA A 153 4.91 23.68 23.04
N SER A 154 4.67 24.95 22.69
CA SER A 154 4.88 25.51 21.36
C SER A 154 6.32 25.31 20.84
N ASN A 155 7.32 25.39 21.72
CA ASN A 155 8.72 25.14 21.37
C ASN A 155 9.01 23.70 20.90
N ILE A 156 8.23 22.73 21.38
CA ILE A 156 8.29 21.32 20.96
C ILE A 156 7.43 21.12 19.73
N MET A 157 6.17 21.59 19.79
CA MET A 157 5.17 21.35 18.76
C MET A 157 5.52 22.01 17.42
N LYS A 158 6.39 23.00 17.38
CA LYS A 158 6.90 23.52 16.10
C LYS A 158 7.69 22.48 15.31
N TYR A 159 8.20 21.42 15.97
CA TYR A 159 8.94 20.33 15.36
C TYR A 159 8.23 18.99 15.47
N ALA A 160 7.26 18.84 16.37
CA ALA A 160 6.62 17.60 16.67
C ALA A 160 5.20 17.50 16.11
N ARG A 161 4.77 16.29 15.80
CA ARG A 161 3.41 15.91 15.42
C ARG A 161 3.05 14.62 16.11
N VAL A 162 1.80 14.46 16.49
CA VAL A 162 1.25 13.20 16.96
C VAL A 162 0.08 12.81 16.07
N LYS A 163 -0.01 11.52 15.74
CA LYS A 163 -1.11 10.94 14.98
C LYS A 163 -1.64 9.72 15.72
N VAL A 164 -2.94 9.64 15.94
CA VAL A 164 -3.58 8.54 16.64
C VAL A 164 -4.82 8.12 15.88
N GLY A 165 -5.01 6.84 15.69
CA GLY A 165 -6.18 6.35 14.98
C GLY A 165 -6.10 4.88 14.64
N MET A 166 -6.86 4.50 13.62
CA MET A 166 -6.80 3.21 12.95
C MET A 166 -6.72 3.49 11.46
N ASP A 167 -5.53 3.40 10.88
CA ASP A 167 -5.28 3.64 9.46
C ASP A 167 -3.98 2.97 9.04
N GLU A 168 -3.47 3.30 7.85
CA GLU A 168 -2.17 2.81 7.40
C GLU A 168 -1.05 3.27 8.35
N ILE A 169 -0.21 2.31 8.76
CA ILE A 169 0.98 2.59 9.56
C ILE A 169 2.11 3.09 8.66
N ASN A 170 2.87 4.06 9.15
CA ASN A 170 3.94 4.68 8.36
C ASN A 170 5.23 3.85 8.38
N TYR A 171 5.19 2.65 7.77
CA TYR A 171 6.34 1.78 7.56
C TYR A 171 6.74 1.78 6.09
N GLY A 172 7.99 2.14 5.80
CA GLY A 172 8.50 2.30 4.42
C GLY A 172 7.88 3.49 3.69
N ASP A 173 8.28 3.71 2.44
CA ASP A 173 7.71 4.73 1.56
C ASP A 173 6.83 4.13 0.46
N THR A 174 6.78 2.81 0.34
CA THR A 174 5.97 2.12 -0.68
C THR A 174 4.49 2.41 -0.51
N HIS A 175 4.00 2.60 0.73
CA HIS A 175 2.60 2.90 1.00
C HIS A 175 2.14 4.25 0.43
N PHE A 176 3.04 5.21 0.21
CA PHE A 176 2.72 6.48 -0.47
C PHE A 176 2.59 6.34 -1.99
N ARG A 177 3.08 5.23 -2.57
CA ARG A 177 3.14 5.00 -4.02
C ARG A 177 2.35 3.76 -4.44
N ARG A 178 1.41 3.34 -3.64
CA ARG A 178 0.55 2.17 -3.91
C ARG A 178 -0.86 2.58 -4.30
N THR A 179 -1.56 1.65 -4.91
CA THR A 179 -3.01 1.71 -5.09
C THR A 179 -3.68 1.20 -3.82
N ASP A 180 -4.56 1.99 -3.24
CA ASP A 180 -5.35 1.65 -2.07
C ASP A 180 -6.84 1.76 -2.40
N ASN A 181 -7.47 0.63 -2.67
CA ASN A 181 -8.82 0.55 -3.22
C ASN A 181 -8.98 1.42 -4.49
N ALA A 182 -9.77 2.48 -4.46
CA ALA A 182 -9.94 3.40 -5.60
C ALA A 182 -8.81 4.41 -5.74
N GLU A 183 -8.02 4.63 -4.69
CA GLU A 183 -6.92 5.57 -4.71
C GLU A 183 -5.73 5.04 -5.50
N ALA A 184 -5.80 5.19 -6.81
CA ALA A 184 -4.79 4.70 -7.72
C ALA A 184 -3.94 5.83 -8.35
N ILE A 185 -4.22 7.07 -8.01
CA ILE A 185 -3.56 8.25 -8.60
C ILE A 185 -2.09 8.38 -8.17
N ASN A 186 -1.76 7.88 -6.98
CA ASN A 186 -0.41 7.95 -6.43
C ASN A 186 0.51 6.84 -6.96
N ASN A 187 -0.06 5.73 -7.43
CA ASN A 187 0.71 4.66 -8.04
C ASN A 187 0.91 4.94 -9.53
N PRO A 188 2.14 5.10 -10.02
CA PRO A 188 2.37 5.29 -11.45
C PRO A 188 2.04 4.05 -12.28
N PHE A 189 1.97 2.88 -11.66
CA PHE A 189 1.59 1.61 -12.26
C PHE A 189 0.19 1.18 -11.82
N VAL A 190 -0.33 0.10 -12.35
CA VAL A 190 -1.62 -0.46 -11.94
C VAL A 190 -1.45 -1.35 -10.72
N GLY A 191 -0.52 -2.30 -10.77
CA GLY A 191 -0.25 -3.19 -9.64
C GLY A 191 0.65 -2.57 -8.58
N ASN A 192 0.51 -3.05 -7.34
CA ASN A 192 1.41 -2.75 -6.25
C ASN A 192 2.68 -3.63 -6.32
N TYR A 193 3.63 -3.46 -5.40
CA TYR A 193 4.80 -4.33 -5.29
C TYR A 193 4.39 -5.78 -5.01
N ILE A 194 5.26 -6.74 -5.32
CA ILE A 194 5.01 -8.17 -5.11
C ILE A 194 4.80 -8.45 -3.63
N MET A 195 5.71 -8.00 -2.78
CA MET A 195 5.57 -8.05 -1.33
C MET A 195 5.13 -6.66 -0.86
N ASP A 196 3.81 -6.51 -0.73
CA ASP A 196 3.17 -5.23 -0.44
C ASP A 196 3.06 -5.06 1.09
N SER A 197 4.02 -4.34 1.67
CA SER A 197 4.12 -4.06 3.11
C SER A 197 3.14 -2.93 3.48
N PHE A 198 1.88 -3.31 3.63
CA PHE A 198 0.79 -2.39 3.91
C PHE A 198 -0.17 -3.00 4.94
N ALA A 199 -0.44 -2.26 6.01
CA ALA A 199 -1.43 -2.63 7.02
C ALA A 199 -2.23 -1.41 7.48
N THR A 200 -3.51 -1.65 7.75
CA THR A 200 -4.37 -0.73 8.48
C THR A 200 -4.52 -1.25 9.90
N GLU A 201 -3.97 -0.55 10.87
CA GLU A 201 -3.92 -0.98 12.27
C GLU A 201 -4.33 0.17 13.20
N ALA A 202 -4.80 -0.14 14.39
CA ALA A 202 -4.96 0.89 15.42
C ALA A 202 -3.58 1.28 15.96
N PHE A 203 -3.25 2.55 15.91
CA PHE A 203 -1.89 3.03 16.15
C PHE A 203 -1.82 4.37 16.88
N GLY A 204 -0.65 4.64 17.42
CA GLY A 204 -0.17 5.95 17.82
C GLY A 204 1.22 6.20 17.25
N GLU A 205 1.43 7.34 16.64
CA GLU A 205 2.69 7.76 16.01
C GLU A 205 3.12 9.13 16.53
N ALA A 206 4.41 9.29 16.81
CA ALA A 206 5.03 10.55 17.13
C ALA A 206 6.11 10.88 16.10
N TYR A 207 6.03 12.06 15.53
CA TYR A 207 6.94 12.56 14.49
C TYR A 207 7.79 13.70 15.01
N GLY A 208 9.01 13.76 14.53
CA GLY A 208 9.91 14.90 14.67
C GLY A 208 10.39 15.40 13.31
N PHE A 209 10.29 16.69 13.07
CA PHE A 209 10.72 17.34 11.84
C PHE A 209 11.77 18.39 12.18
N TYR A 210 12.96 18.27 11.60
CA TYR A 210 14.00 19.28 11.77
C TYR A 210 14.71 19.53 10.45
N LYS A 211 14.56 20.74 9.93
CA LYS A 211 15.07 21.09 8.58
C LYS A 211 14.55 20.11 7.52
N ASN A 212 15.45 19.30 6.94
CA ASN A 212 15.14 18.32 5.91
C ASN A 212 15.05 16.88 6.48
N PHE A 213 15.17 16.71 7.79
CA PHE A 213 15.13 15.41 8.45
C PHE A 213 13.75 15.14 9.03
N ILE A 214 13.34 13.90 8.93
CA ILE A 214 12.16 13.35 9.57
C ILE A 214 12.56 12.16 10.43
N GLY A 215 12.00 12.09 11.63
CA GLY A 215 12.03 10.92 12.48
C GLY A 215 10.61 10.58 12.90
N MET A 216 10.29 9.30 13.00
CA MET A 216 9.00 8.83 13.49
C MET A 216 9.19 7.58 14.31
N VAL A 217 8.44 7.47 15.39
CA VAL A 217 8.26 6.24 16.17
C VAL A 217 6.76 5.97 16.30
N GLY A 218 6.39 4.69 16.18
CA GLY A 218 5.00 4.27 16.24
C GLY A 218 4.82 2.97 17.01
N VAL A 219 3.64 2.83 17.57
CA VAL A 219 3.15 1.61 18.20
C VAL A 219 1.77 1.33 17.66
N SER A 220 1.51 0.08 17.27
CA SER A 220 0.18 -0.36 16.83
C SER A 220 -0.25 -1.62 17.58
N ASN A 221 -1.52 -2.00 17.38
CA ASN A 221 -2.03 -3.23 17.96
C ASN A 221 -1.61 -4.50 17.16
N GLY A 222 -0.86 -4.35 16.07
CA GLY A 222 -0.30 -5.43 15.27
C GLY A 222 -1.32 -6.31 14.55
N LYS A 223 -2.52 -5.80 14.27
CA LYS A 223 -3.58 -6.57 13.61
C LYS A 223 -4.58 -5.70 12.86
N LEU A 224 -5.03 -6.22 11.72
CA LEU A 224 -6.03 -5.57 10.89
C LEU A 224 -7.42 -5.59 11.55
N ASN A 225 -7.88 -6.76 12.00
CA ASN A 225 -9.20 -6.92 12.59
C ASN A 225 -9.12 -6.84 14.11
N GLN A 226 -9.85 -5.88 14.68
CA GLN A 226 -9.86 -5.66 16.11
C GLN A 226 -10.62 -6.78 16.82
N THR A 227 -10.01 -7.36 17.85
CA THR A 227 -10.67 -8.27 18.77
C THR A 227 -10.11 -8.10 20.19
N PRO A 228 -10.96 -7.87 21.19
CA PRO A 228 -10.53 -7.83 22.59
C PRO A 228 -10.44 -9.25 23.21
N VAL A 229 -10.86 -10.28 22.48
CA VAL A 229 -10.85 -11.65 23.01
C VAL A 229 -9.41 -12.13 23.14
N LYS A 230 -9.02 -12.46 24.36
CA LYS A 230 -7.72 -13.05 24.67
C LYS A 230 -7.78 -14.54 24.38
N GLY A 231 -7.18 -14.95 23.26
CA GLY A 231 -7.00 -16.38 22.93
C GLY A 231 -5.58 -16.86 23.30
N THR A 232 -5.31 -18.14 23.03
CA THR A 232 -3.96 -18.72 23.17
C THR A 232 -2.92 -18.07 22.26
N ASN A 233 -3.38 -17.43 21.20
CA ASN A 233 -2.54 -16.72 20.20
C ASN A 233 -2.72 -15.20 20.32
N TRP A 234 -2.39 -14.67 21.49
CA TRP A 234 -2.47 -13.24 21.75
C TRP A 234 -1.42 -12.46 20.95
N ASN A 235 -1.83 -11.37 20.28
CA ASN A 235 -0.91 -10.46 19.63
C ASN A 235 -0.19 -9.57 20.63
N SER A 236 1.11 -9.41 20.44
CA SER A 236 1.83 -8.28 20.97
C SER A 236 1.62 -7.06 20.07
N PRO A 237 1.70 -5.84 20.60
CA PRO A 237 1.79 -4.64 19.78
C PRO A 237 2.95 -4.71 18.80
N SER A 238 2.79 -4.09 17.64
CA SER A 238 3.91 -3.79 16.76
C SER A 238 4.57 -2.51 17.22
N VAL A 239 5.89 -2.47 17.13
CA VAL A 239 6.69 -1.24 17.28
C VAL A 239 7.40 -0.97 15.97
N TYR A 240 7.42 0.28 15.54
CA TYR A 240 8.05 0.66 14.28
C TYR A 240 8.63 2.06 14.35
N ALA A 241 9.60 2.30 13.49
CA ALA A 241 10.28 3.57 13.41
C ALA A 241 10.68 3.89 11.97
N LYS A 242 10.80 5.16 11.66
CA LYS A 242 11.30 5.66 10.39
C LYS A 242 12.23 6.83 10.63
N VAL A 243 13.30 6.91 9.86
CA VAL A 243 14.14 8.09 9.73
C VAL A 243 14.32 8.43 8.27
N GLY A 244 14.41 9.70 7.94
CA GLY A 244 14.54 10.12 6.55
C GLY A 244 15.14 11.50 6.38
N TYR A 245 15.61 11.71 5.17
CA TYR A 245 16.05 12.99 4.66
C TYR A 245 15.31 13.27 3.36
N ASP A 246 14.70 14.45 3.23
CA ASP A 246 13.95 14.88 2.05
C ASP A 246 14.24 16.35 1.77
N LYS A 247 14.82 16.64 0.63
CA LYS A 247 15.21 17.99 0.27
C LYS A 247 15.03 18.27 -1.21
N GLN A 248 14.40 19.40 -1.50
CA GLN A 248 14.53 20.06 -2.79
C GLN A 248 15.89 20.78 -2.82
N ILE A 249 16.87 20.19 -3.51
CA ILE A 249 18.26 20.67 -3.53
C ILE A 249 18.38 21.90 -4.46
N THR A 250 17.76 21.80 -5.65
CA THR A 250 17.58 22.88 -6.62
C THR A 250 16.14 22.90 -7.10
N PRO A 251 15.67 23.91 -7.84
CA PRO A 251 14.32 23.86 -8.42
C PRO A 251 14.03 22.59 -9.22
N ASP A 252 15.07 21.98 -9.81
CA ASP A 252 14.95 20.80 -10.67
C ASP A 252 15.27 19.49 -9.95
N LEU A 253 15.98 19.50 -8.81
CA LEU A 253 16.49 18.30 -8.16
C LEU A 253 15.93 18.15 -6.75
N ARG A 254 15.14 17.08 -6.53
CA ARG A 254 14.73 16.59 -5.22
C ARG A 254 15.36 15.24 -4.92
N VAL A 255 15.85 15.09 -3.72
CA VAL A 255 16.41 13.82 -3.21
C VAL A 255 15.74 13.50 -1.89
N ARG A 256 15.29 12.26 -1.77
CA ARG A 256 14.77 11.70 -0.53
C ARG A 256 15.38 10.32 -0.30
N VAL A 257 15.67 10.00 0.94
CA VAL A 257 16.01 8.65 1.36
C VAL A 257 15.42 8.39 2.75
N THR A 258 14.79 7.25 2.92
CA THR A 258 14.24 6.82 4.20
C THR A 258 14.71 5.42 4.55
N GLY A 259 14.81 5.16 5.86
CA GLY A 259 15.00 3.83 6.43
C GLY A 259 13.91 3.59 7.46
N SER A 260 13.27 2.44 7.41
CA SER A 260 12.18 2.06 8.30
C SER A 260 12.41 0.69 8.89
N PHE A 261 11.93 0.50 10.11
CA PHE A 261 11.97 -0.76 10.85
C PHE A 261 10.60 -1.05 11.44
N ILE A 262 10.20 -2.33 11.46
CA ILE A 262 9.02 -2.80 12.18
C ILE A 262 9.29 -4.14 12.85
N GLN A 263 8.75 -4.31 14.04
CA GLN A 263 8.73 -5.57 14.75
C GLN A 263 7.34 -5.86 15.33
N THR A 264 6.83 -7.05 15.00
CA THR A 264 5.59 -7.60 15.56
C THR A 264 5.88 -8.94 16.18
N ASN A 265 5.62 -9.11 17.47
CA ASN A 265 5.90 -10.35 18.20
C ASN A 265 4.66 -11.24 18.39
N GLY A 266 3.57 -10.91 17.74
CA GLY A 266 2.30 -11.62 17.84
C GLY A 266 2.28 -12.94 17.07
N LEU A 267 1.49 -13.89 17.54
CA LEU A 267 1.19 -15.17 16.86
C LEU A 267 -0.20 -15.19 16.22
N PHE A 268 -0.75 -14.02 15.95
CA PHE A 268 -2.12 -13.91 15.48
C PHE A 268 -2.29 -14.45 14.06
N THR A 269 -3.45 -15.05 13.80
CA THR A 269 -3.79 -15.61 12.49
C THR A 269 -4.45 -14.59 11.55
N GLY A 270 -4.81 -13.42 12.04
CA GLY A 270 -5.67 -12.44 11.39
C GLY A 270 -4.99 -11.36 10.54
N GLY A 271 -3.77 -11.61 10.09
CA GLY A 271 -3.08 -10.69 9.19
C GLY A 271 -2.09 -9.76 9.90
N ASN A 272 -0.95 -9.61 9.29
CA ASN A 272 0.11 -8.67 9.65
C ASN A 272 0.37 -7.74 8.46
N ILE A 273 1.44 -6.94 8.55
CA ILE A 273 1.80 -5.96 7.53
C ILE A 273 1.85 -6.49 6.08
N TYR A 274 2.11 -7.79 5.88
CA TYR A 274 2.16 -8.41 4.55
C TYR A 274 0.86 -9.10 4.14
N SER A 275 -0.10 -9.25 5.03
CA SER A 275 -1.37 -9.95 4.79
C SER A 275 -2.60 -9.07 4.97
N SER A 276 -2.41 -7.80 5.29
CA SER A 276 -3.49 -6.90 5.68
C SER A 276 -4.01 -6.03 4.55
N ASP A 277 -3.65 -6.34 3.31
CA ASP A 277 -4.18 -5.64 2.16
C ASP A 277 -5.62 -6.08 1.88
N ARG A 278 -6.56 -5.17 2.04
CA ARG A 278 -7.98 -5.41 1.77
C ARG A 278 -8.35 -5.17 0.30
N ALA A 279 -7.70 -4.25 -0.38
CA ALA A 279 -8.05 -3.83 -1.72
C ALA A 279 -6.88 -3.14 -2.46
N GLY A 280 -5.65 -3.64 -2.31
CA GLY A 280 -4.45 -2.94 -2.78
C GLY A 280 -4.07 -3.22 -4.21
N SER A 281 -3.76 -4.46 -4.54
CA SER A 281 -3.33 -4.82 -5.87
C SER A 281 -4.48 -4.80 -6.86
N ARG A 282 -4.18 -4.47 -8.10
CA ARG A 282 -5.18 -4.34 -9.15
C ARG A 282 -5.15 -5.45 -10.19
N TYR A 283 -4.34 -6.47 -10.00
CA TYR A 283 -4.48 -7.70 -10.78
C TYR A 283 -5.49 -8.59 -10.10
N TYR A 284 -6.37 -9.21 -10.88
CA TYR A 284 -7.42 -10.08 -10.35
C TYR A 284 -7.29 -11.46 -10.95
N TYR A 285 -7.52 -12.48 -10.13
CA TYR A 285 -7.59 -13.89 -10.54
C TYR A 285 -6.29 -14.43 -11.17
N VAL A 286 -5.16 -13.89 -10.74
CA VAL A 286 -3.85 -14.39 -11.16
C VAL A 286 -3.67 -15.82 -10.64
N LEU A 287 -3.42 -16.77 -11.55
CA LEU A 287 -3.27 -18.20 -11.25
C LEU A 287 -4.51 -18.85 -10.61
N LEU A 288 -5.69 -18.35 -10.88
CA LEU A 288 -6.93 -18.96 -10.45
C LEU A 288 -7.07 -20.35 -11.09
N THR A 289 -7.49 -21.35 -10.31
CA THR A 289 -7.76 -22.70 -10.80
C THR A 289 -9.27 -22.94 -10.96
N GLN A 290 -9.67 -24.00 -11.66
CA GLN A 290 -11.10 -24.36 -11.82
C GLN A 290 -11.79 -24.68 -10.50
N ASN A 291 -11.03 -25.08 -9.47
CA ASN A 291 -11.55 -25.33 -8.13
C ASN A 291 -11.77 -24.05 -7.30
N ASP A 292 -11.20 -22.95 -7.72
CA ASP A 292 -11.30 -21.70 -7.00
C ASP A 292 -12.60 -20.98 -7.35
N ALA A 293 -13.35 -20.55 -6.34
CA ALA A 293 -14.54 -19.76 -6.56
C ALA A 293 -14.17 -18.38 -7.11
N MET A 294 -14.95 -17.88 -8.07
CA MET A 294 -14.89 -16.50 -8.56
C MET A 294 -15.47 -15.57 -7.51
N GLY A 295 -14.69 -15.25 -6.48
CA GLY A 295 -15.14 -14.44 -5.34
C GLY A 295 -13.99 -13.75 -4.64
N GLU A 296 -14.31 -12.98 -3.61
CA GLU A 296 -13.33 -12.18 -2.86
C GLU A 296 -12.18 -12.95 -2.24
N SER A 297 -12.50 -14.11 -1.68
CA SER A 297 -11.54 -14.97 -0.99
C SER A 297 -10.46 -15.52 -1.91
N ASN A 298 -10.70 -15.52 -3.22
CA ASN A 298 -9.84 -16.12 -4.24
C ASN A 298 -9.23 -15.08 -5.21
N GLN A 299 -9.13 -13.84 -4.77
CA GLN A 299 -8.50 -12.77 -5.53
C GLN A 299 -6.98 -12.86 -5.47
N ASN A 300 -6.40 -13.91 -6.00
CA ASN A 300 -4.96 -13.93 -6.13
C ASN A 300 -4.52 -12.84 -7.11
N THR A 301 -3.77 -11.90 -6.59
CA THR A 301 -3.32 -10.69 -7.28
C THR A 301 -1.89 -10.80 -7.79
N GLY A 302 -1.31 -12.00 -7.74
CA GLY A 302 0.13 -12.18 -7.98
C GLY A 302 1.02 -11.58 -6.88
N ARG A 303 0.42 -11.18 -5.75
CA ARG A 303 1.10 -10.71 -4.56
C ARG A 303 1.71 -11.87 -3.80
N PHE A 304 2.80 -11.60 -3.10
CA PHE A 304 3.44 -12.55 -2.21
C PHE A 304 3.32 -12.09 -0.75
N ASN A 305 2.88 -13.00 0.10
CA ASN A 305 2.87 -12.83 1.54
C ASN A 305 3.79 -13.89 2.16
N PRO A 306 4.85 -13.50 2.89
CA PRO A 306 5.72 -14.45 3.60
C PRO A 306 4.96 -15.35 4.57
N GLY A 307 3.80 -14.92 5.07
CA GLY A 307 2.97 -15.67 6.00
C GLY A 307 3.57 -15.79 7.40
N PHE A 308 4.57 -14.99 7.73
CA PHE A 308 5.19 -14.97 9.06
C PHE A 308 4.22 -14.44 10.11
N LYS A 309 4.23 -15.03 11.30
CA LYS A 309 3.43 -14.61 12.45
C LYS A 309 4.19 -13.62 13.33
N LYS A 310 5.45 -13.93 13.62
CA LYS A 310 6.40 -12.96 14.15
C LYS A 310 7.13 -12.35 12.97
N VAL A 311 7.22 -11.04 12.94
CA VAL A 311 7.82 -10.30 11.82
C VAL A 311 8.82 -9.31 12.38
N GLN A 312 10.01 -9.32 11.82
CA GLN A 312 10.93 -8.20 11.83
C GLN A 312 11.21 -7.81 10.38
N ALA A 313 11.06 -6.54 10.07
CA ALA A 313 11.32 -6.06 8.72
C ALA A 313 12.05 -4.72 8.74
N PHE A 314 12.85 -4.53 7.72
CA PHE A 314 13.59 -3.32 7.47
C PHE A 314 13.44 -2.93 6.00
N GLN A 315 13.14 -1.64 5.75
CA GLN A 315 12.96 -1.13 4.38
C GLN A 315 13.77 0.15 4.18
N VAL A 316 14.43 0.25 3.03
CA VAL A 316 15.11 1.47 2.56
C VAL A 316 14.50 1.91 1.24
N ASN A 317 14.19 3.20 1.15
CA ASN A 317 13.57 3.79 -0.04
C ASN A 317 14.34 5.04 -0.48
N PRO A 318 15.20 4.94 -1.49
CA PRO A 318 15.74 6.10 -2.19
C PRO A 318 14.73 6.64 -3.20
N PHE A 319 14.59 7.95 -3.27
CA PHE A 319 13.82 8.66 -4.29
C PHE A 319 14.64 9.83 -4.81
N ILE A 320 14.68 9.96 -6.13
CA ILE A 320 15.36 11.07 -6.81
C ILE A 320 14.44 11.54 -7.93
N LYS A 321 14.21 12.84 -7.98
CA LYS A 321 13.54 13.48 -9.10
C LYS A 321 14.44 14.58 -9.64
N TYR A 322 14.79 14.48 -10.92
CA TYR A 322 15.53 15.51 -11.65
C TYR A 322 14.74 15.91 -12.90
N GLN A 323 14.20 17.12 -12.88
CA GLN A 323 13.23 17.56 -13.90
C GLN A 323 12.11 16.55 -14.09
N GLY A 324 11.91 16.03 -15.33
CA GLY A 324 10.92 14.98 -15.63
C GLY A 324 11.37 13.58 -15.25
N LEU A 325 12.65 13.33 -14.99
CA LEU A 325 13.14 12.00 -14.63
C LEU A 325 12.90 11.72 -13.15
N GLU A 326 12.34 10.55 -12.85
CA GLU A 326 11.99 10.14 -11.49
C GLU A 326 12.42 8.70 -11.26
N PHE A 327 13.15 8.47 -10.19
CA PHE A 327 13.56 7.16 -9.71
C PHE A 327 13.00 6.92 -8.29
N PHE A 328 12.48 5.73 -8.06
CA PHE A 328 12.11 5.26 -6.73
C PHE A 328 12.62 3.84 -6.52
N GLY A 329 13.27 3.61 -5.40
CA GLY A 329 13.86 2.32 -5.04
C GLY A 329 13.21 1.70 -3.82
N VAL A 330 13.24 0.36 -3.77
CA VAL A 330 12.83 -0.43 -2.62
C VAL A 330 13.89 -1.49 -2.36
N TYR A 331 14.44 -1.47 -1.18
CA TYR A 331 15.12 -2.61 -0.58
C TYR A 331 14.39 -2.96 0.69
N GLU A 332 13.87 -4.18 0.79
CA GLU A 332 13.19 -4.65 1.98
C GLU A 332 13.68 -6.04 2.35
N TYR A 333 13.99 -6.22 3.62
CA TYR A 333 14.35 -7.49 4.21
C TYR A 333 13.37 -7.80 5.33
N VAL A 334 12.77 -8.99 5.28
CA VAL A 334 11.87 -9.48 6.30
C VAL A 334 12.34 -10.83 6.81
N THR A 335 12.29 -11.00 8.11
CA THR A 335 12.49 -12.29 8.76
C THR A 335 11.35 -12.58 9.72
N GLY A 336 11.08 -13.84 9.95
CA GLY A 336 10.00 -14.23 10.84
C GLY A 336 9.74 -15.73 10.83
N ASN A 337 8.72 -16.11 11.60
CA ASN A 337 8.38 -17.51 11.86
C ASN A 337 6.92 -17.78 11.52
N LYS A 338 6.65 -18.88 10.82
CA LYS A 338 5.29 -19.33 10.46
C LYS A 338 4.58 -20.12 11.58
N ALA A 339 5.25 -20.45 12.67
CA ALA A 339 4.69 -21.30 13.72
C ALA A 339 3.53 -20.62 14.43
N ALA A 340 2.37 -21.25 14.41
CA ALA A 340 1.26 -20.99 15.30
C ALA A 340 1.26 -22.05 16.40
N GLY A 341 1.23 -21.64 17.67
CA GLY A 341 1.16 -22.54 18.82
C GLY A 341 2.49 -23.22 19.17
N ASN A 342 2.41 -24.23 20.01
CA ASN A 342 3.57 -24.99 20.54
C ASN A 342 4.26 -25.94 19.57
N THR A 343 3.94 -25.91 18.30
CA THR A 343 4.65 -26.71 17.30
C THR A 343 5.99 -26.02 17.00
N ARG A 344 7.06 -26.60 17.51
CA ARG A 344 8.44 -26.27 17.12
C ARG A 344 8.60 -26.46 15.62
N ARG A 345 8.45 -25.41 14.84
CA ARG A 345 9.14 -25.31 13.57
C ARG A 345 10.44 -24.55 13.83
N ALA A 346 11.51 -25.14 13.41
CA ALA A 346 12.79 -25.02 14.04
C ALA A 346 13.50 -23.69 13.78
N THR A 347 13.19 -22.95 12.69
CA THR A 347 13.99 -21.79 12.30
C THR A 347 13.14 -20.70 11.66
N ASP A 348 13.62 -19.48 11.76
CA ASP A 348 13.04 -18.33 11.11
C ASP A 348 13.34 -18.35 9.61
N GLY A 349 12.34 -18.02 8.81
CA GLY A 349 12.50 -17.76 7.39
C GLY A 349 12.89 -16.31 7.13
N ASN A 350 13.26 -16.04 5.90
CA ASN A 350 13.51 -14.67 5.44
C ASN A 350 13.16 -14.48 3.98
N TYR A 351 12.83 -13.24 3.64
CA TYR A 351 12.64 -12.81 2.26
C TYR A 351 13.26 -11.43 2.05
N THR A 352 13.77 -11.24 0.85
CA THR A 352 14.29 -9.95 0.39
C THR A 352 13.48 -9.49 -0.80
N GLN A 353 13.04 -8.24 -0.78
CA GLN A 353 12.44 -7.57 -1.91
C GLN A 353 13.38 -6.49 -2.44
N LEU A 354 13.59 -6.52 -3.75
CA LEU A 354 14.24 -5.46 -4.50
C LEU A 354 13.24 -4.86 -5.49
N GLY A 355 13.14 -3.54 -5.51
CA GLY A 355 12.29 -2.82 -6.45
C GLY A 355 12.99 -1.59 -6.99
N ALA A 356 12.81 -1.32 -8.27
CA ALA A 356 13.30 -0.12 -8.93
C ALA A 356 12.26 0.39 -9.93
N GLU A 357 11.86 1.62 -9.79
CA GLU A 357 11.00 2.34 -10.73
C GLU A 357 11.78 3.45 -11.40
N LEU A 358 11.63 3.59 -12.69
CA LEU A 358 12.15 4.70 -13.47
C LEU A 358 11.04 5.25 -14.34
N LEU A 359 10.72 6.54 -14.16
CA LEU A 359 9.69 7.23 -14.89
C LEU A 359 10.25 8.46 -15.58
N TYR A 360 9.67 8.82 -16.70
CA TYR A 360 9.90 10.10 -17.33
C TYR A 360 8.57 10.83 -17.53
N ARG A 361 8.47 12.04 -16.98
CA ARG A 361 7.29 12.90 -17.05
C ARG A 361 7.47 13.97 -18.10
N LEU A 362 6.43 14.18 -18.89
CA LEU A 362 6.40 15.05 -20.06
C LEU A 362 5.33 16.15 -19.91
N GLY A 363 5.58 17.25 -20.60
CA GLY A 363 4.69 18.40 -20.64
C GLY A 363 5.02 19.43 -19.54
N SER A 364 4.62 20.67 -19.75
CA SER A 364 4.89 21.77 -18.82
C SER A 364 4.27 21.58 -17.44
N LYS A 365 3.22 20.75 -17.35
CA LYS A 365 2.53 20.36 -16.13
C LYS A 365 2.80 18.89 -15.75
N GLU A 366 3.78 18.23 -16.40
CA GLU A 366 4.08 16.82 -16.23
C GLU A 366 2.84 15.91 -16.37
N GLN A 367 1.94 16.27 -17.29
CA GLN A 367 0.64 15.59 -17.42
C GLN A 367 0.74 14.20 -18.06
N PHE A 368 1.81 13.91 -18.78
CA PHE A 368 2.08 12.57 -19.31
C PHE A 368 3.28 11.96 -18.61
N TYR A 369 3.27 10.65 -18.48
CA TYR A 369 4.45 9.90 -18.06
C TYR A 369 4.49 8.53 -18.70
N PHE A 370 5.68 7.99 -18.78
CA PHE A 370 5.94 6.58 -19.10
C PHE A 370 7.11 6.09 -18.28
N GLY A 371 7.20 4.78 -18.11
CA GLY A 371 8.32 4.19 -17.39
C GLY A 371 8.20 2.71 -17.19
N GLY A 372 9.14 2.18 -16.40
CA GLY A 372 9.22 0.77 -16.04
C GLY A 372 9.45 0.56 -14.56
N ARG A 373 9.02 -0.59 -14.08
CA ARG A 373 9.30 -1.10 -12.73
C ARG A 373 9.82 -2.52 -12.85
N TYR A 374 10.93 -2.80 -12.19
CA TYR A 374 11.36 -4.15 -11.90
C TYR A 374 11.18 -4.43 -10.41
N ASN A 375 10.62 -5.58 -10.07
CA ASN A 375 10.45 -6.00 -8.69
C ASN A 375 10.76 -7.50 -8.57
N SER A 376 11.59 -7.86 -7.62
CA SER A 376 11.99 -9.23 -7.31
C SER A 376 11.83 -9.49 -5.83
N VAL A 377 11.26 -10.65 -5.50
CA VAL A 377 11.16 -11.16 -4.14
C VAL A 377 11.79 -12.54 -4.11
N SER A 378 12.74 -12.78 -3.22
CA SER A 378 13.36 -14.10 -3.05
C SER A 378 13.60 -14.40 -1.56
N GLY A 379 13.56 -15.70 -1.21
CA GLY A 379 13.81 -16.15 0.14
C GLY A 379 13.25 -17.53 0.45
N LYS A 380 13.18 -17.84 1.73
CA LYS A 380 12.77 -19.15 2.25
C LYS A 380 11.79 -19.01 3.39
N ASP A 381 10.88 -19.98 3.50
CA ASP A 381 9.92 -20.06 4.61
C ASP A 381 10.59 -20.43 5.94
N ASP A 382 11.67 -21.21 5.88
CA ASP A 382 12.53 -21.69 6.96
C ASP A 382 13.86 -22.18 6.39
N ASP A 383 14.76 -22.69 7.23
CA ASP A 383 16.10 -23.18 6.82
C ASP A 383 16.09 -24.44 5.94
N VAL A 384 15.01 -25.23 6.00
CA VAL A 384 14.88 -26.49 5.26
C VAL A 384 14.04 -26.35 3.99
N SER A 385 13.32 -25.24 3.82
CA SER A 385 12.49 -24.98 2.66
C SER A 385 13.30 -24.59 1.44
N ASN A 386 12.78 -24.94 0.26
CA ASN A 386 13.35 -24.48 -1.00
C ASN A 386 13.23 -22.98 -1.13
N GLU A 387 14.20 -22.38 -1.81
CA GLU A 387 14.15 -20.97 -2.14
C GLU A 387 12.98 -20.68 -3.09
N LYS A 388 12.19 -19.66 -2.77
CA LYS A 388 11.14 -19.12 -3.62
C LYS A 388 11.62 -17.81 -4.22
N LYS A 389 11.33 -17.61 -5.49
CA LYS A 389 11.65 -16.37 -6.17
C LYS A 389 10.54 -16.00 -7.13
N ILE A 390 10.15 -14.71 -7.09
CA ILE A 390 9.18 -14.11 -8.00
C ILE A 390 9.83 -12.86 -8.57
N ASP A 391 9.80 -12.75 -9.89
CA ASP A 391 10.28 -11.59 -10.63
C ASP A 391 9.12 -10.99 -11.42
N ARG A 392 8.96 -9.66 -11.35
CA ARG A 392 7.94 -8.92 -12.10
C ARG A 392 8.60 -7.75 -12.83
N PHE A 393 8.19 -7.56 -14.06
CA PHE A 393 8.53 -6.40 -14.85
C PHE A 393 7.27 -5.73 -15.36
N ASN A 394 7.16 -4.42 -15.14
CA ASN A 394 6.07 -3.59 -15.56
C ASN A 394 6.58 -2.52 -16.51
N VAL A 395 5.83 -2.25 -17.57
CA VAL A 395 5.98 -1.06 -18.41
C VAL A 395 4.65 -0.36 -18.43
N GLY A 396 4.64 0.93 -18.18
CA GLY A 396 3.40 1.68 -18.08
C GLY A 396 3.50 3.10 -18.59
N ALA A 397 2.35 3.65 -18.88
CA ALA A 397 2.18 5.06 -19.21
C ALA A 397 0.91 5.61 -18.57
N GLY A 398 0.89 6.90 -18.32
CA GLY A 398 -0.26 7.57 -17.77
C GLY A 398 -0.44 8.98 -18.33
N TRP A 399 -1.69 9.39 -18.32
CA TRP A 399 -2.11 10.72 -18.74
C TRP A 399 -3.04 11.34 -17.70
N PHE A 400 -2.56 12.37 -17.04
CA PHE A 400 -3.39 13.25 -16.22
C PHE A 400 -4.19 14.18 -17.14
N MET A 401 -5.41 13.78 -17.49
CA MET A 401 -6.33 14.59 -18.30
C MET A 401 -6.66 15.89 -17.58
N THR A 402 -6.80 15.79 -16.26
CA THR A 402 -6.88 16.90 -15.30
C THR A 402 -6.06 16.55 -14.07
N LYS A 403 -5.96 17.44 -13.08
CA LYS A 403 -5.32 17.10 -11.79
C LYS A 403 -6.01 15.92 -11.06
N ASN A 404 -7.28 15.65 -11.37
CA ASN A 404 -8.13 14.69 -10.70
C ASN A 404 -8.52 13.48 -11.59
N ILE A 405 -8.14 13.45 -12.86
CA ILE A 405 -8.48 12.37 -13.80
C ILE A 405 -7.20 11.82 -14.39
N LEU A 406 -6.96 10.55 -14.13
CA LEU A 406 -5.79 9.82 -14.62
C LEU A 406 -6.22 8.59 -15.43
N ALA A 407 -5.80 8.51 -16.69
CA ALA A 407 -5.82 7.29 -17.47
C ALA A 407 -4.44 6.62 -17.41
N LYS A 408 -4.41 5.30 -17.23
CA LYS A 408 -3.18 4.50 -17.20
C LYS A 408 -3.31 3.28 -18.11
N VAL A 409 -2.18 2.89 -18.69
CA VAL A 409 -2.01 1.59 -19.35
C VAL A 409 -0.75 0.94 -18.79
N GLU A 410 -0.81 -0.37 -18.58
CA GLU A 410 0.31 -1.15 -18.09
C GLU A 410 0.37 -2.49 -18.81
N TYR A 411 1.58 -2.87 -19.18
CA TYR A 411 1.92 -4.24 -19.53
C TYR A 411 2.80 -4.83 -18.43
N VAL A 412 2.46 -6.03 -17.96
CA VAL A 412 3.17 -6.69 -16.87
C VAL A 412 3.50 -8.13 -17.23
N THR A 413 4.70 -8.55 -16.86
CA THR A 413 5.09 -9.96 -16.87
C THR A 413 5.54 -10.37 -15.48
N GLN A 414 5.10 -11.53 -15.01
CA GLN A 414 5.51 -12.08 -13.74
C GLN A 414 5.92 -13.54 -13.90
N LYS A 415 7.04 -13.89 -13.28
CA LYS A 415 7.59 -15.24 -13.32
C LYS A 415 7.76 -15.75 -11.90
N TYR A 416 7.40 -16.99 -11.71
CA TYR A 416 7.68 -17.74 -10.49
C TYR A 416 8.76 -18.78 -10.81
N ASN A 417 9.87 -18.74 -10.09
CA ASN A 417 10.86 -19.79 -10.20
C ASN A 417 10.35 -21.02 -9.46
N ASP A 418 10.67 -22.20 -10.02
CA ASP A 418 10.22 -23.47 -9.49
C ASP A 418 8.69 -23.54 -9.33
N ASP A 419 8.02 -23.23 -10.41
CA ASP A 419 6.56 -23.16 -10.53
C ASP A 419 5.84 -24.41 -9.99
N ALA A 420 6.36 -25.61 -10.23
CA ALA A 420 5.75 -26.84 -9.73
C ALA A 420 5.64 -26.85 -8.19
N VAL A 421 6.59 -26.23 -7.48
CA VAL A 421 6.56 -26.06 -6.03
C VAL A 421 5.50 -25.01 -5.63
N TRP A 422 5.39 -23.94 -6.39
CA TRP A 422 4.35 -22.95 -6.19
C TRP A 422 2.95 -23.48 -6.46
N GLY A 423 2.78 -24.28 -7.52
CA GLY A 423 1.52 -24.90 -7.88
C GLY A 423 1.09 -26.00 -6.91
N ALA A 424 2.02 -26.77 -6.34
CA ALA A 424 1.75 -27.83 -5.38
C ALA A 424 1.47 -27.30 -3.96
N THR A 425 2.09 -26.18 -3.60
CA THR A 425 1.75 -25.50 -2.35
C THR A 425 0.58 -24.58 -2.64
N SER A 426 -0.52 -24.79 -2.03
CA SER A 426 -1.66 -23.86 -1.97
C SER A 426 -1.29 -22.41 -1.57
N ALA A 427 -0.10 -21.97 -1.92
CA ALA A 427 0.38 -20.58 -1.91
C ALA A 427 -0.43 -19.70 -2.86
N LEU A 428 -1.28 -20.29 -3.66
CA LEU A 428 -2.36 -19.66 -4.41
C LEU A 428 -3.57 -19.31 -3.55
N ARG A 429 -3.50 -19.49 -2.22
CA ARG A 429 -4.56 -19.16 -1.27
C ARG A 429 -4.22 -17.95 -0.44
#